data_94bc72f4da6beb2068ab19951ce0198d
#
_entry.id   94bc72f4da6beb2068ab19951ce0198d
#
_cell.length_a   1.000
_cell.length_b   1.000
_cell.length_c   1.000
_cell.angle_alpha   90.00
_cell.angle_beta   90.00
_cell.angle_gamma   90.00
#
_symmetry.space_group_name_H-M   'P 1'
#
loop_
_entity.id
_entity.type
_entity.pdbx_description
1 polymer ?
#
loop_
_entity_poly.entity_id
_entity_poly.type
_entity_poly.pdbx_seq_one_letter_code
_entity_poly.pdbx_strand_id
1 'polypeptide(L)'
;MNLSPEEKEIGRENYYEVIGVSRRDFMKRVVAAGAVSGGGLGAMYFNYGKVADPVRVGIIGTGDEGNVLIGALNPEYVQVVAIADIRPYNVHRAFHGDWASAKAIAVRPGLLSKYGWKSRQEAEKHVKVYMDDYHKLLQNDDVEAVIIALPLHLHARVAVEAMMAGKHVLTEKLMAHNVAQCKVMGRVASEQGLHLATGHQRHYSILYDNAVNLINWGVLGEIHHIRAQWHRGNLPGRDSWQQPLPGGEIPRGGADKDRINKIADTIRSLTGRVKNEKNPDKLFLYEKRLAQWKAWDSDQKIQAQNHGYRDFDLGDGWPRSALEELCRWRLWERTGGGLMAELGSHQLDAASIFISALRRDKKKSHPLTVHAVGGRHVFPFDREAEDHVYCAFEFPGPGYDPKFDVGYKDVVNKIPSGGGIPNWDKDPNKKIVVTYSSIMGNGFGGYGEVVMGTKGTLILEREKEVMLYGGSNTTTKVGVKNDAGGPTLDTQASGDAGPV
;
A
#
# COMPACT_ATOMS: atom_id res chain seq x y z
N MET A 1 6.78 7.38 13.14
CA MET A 1 7.27 8.73 13.40
C MET A 1 6.59 9.21 14.66
N ASN A 2 7.34 9.78 15.61
CA ASN A 2 6.83 10.00 16.97
C ASN A 2 6.92 11.48 17.33
N LEU A 3 6.30 12.31 16.50
CA LEU A 3 6.19 13.74 16.74
C LEU A 3 5.04 14.03 17.70
N SER A 4 5.23 15.00 18.59
CA SER A 4 4.16 15.53 19.44
C SER A 4 3.11 16.23 18.58
N PRO A 5 1.89 16.49 19.12
CA PRO A 5 0.89 17.28 18.39
C PRO A 5 1.38 18.68 18.03
N GLU A 6 2.16 19.31 18.89
CA GLU A 6 2.73 20.64 18.70
C GLU A 6 3.78 20.63 17.59
N GLU A 7 4.71 19.65 17.59
CA GLU A 7 5.69 19.49 16.51
C GLU A 7 5.02 19.25 15.16
N LYS A 8 3.96 18.43 15.11
CA LYS A 8 3.20 18.22 13.89
C LYS A 8 2.52 19.49 13.38
N GLU A 9 2.02 20.33 14.29
CA GLU A 9 1.40 21.61 13.90
C GLU A 9 2.42 22.54 13.26
N ILE A 10 3.57 22.73 13.87
CA ILE A 10 4.69 23.54 13.32
C ILE A 10 5.10 23.03 11.93
N GLY A 11 5.31 21.73 11.80
CA GLY A 11 5.71 21.15 10.51
C GLY A 11 4.66 21.35 9.42
N ARG A 12 3.37 21.29 9.76
CA ARG A 12 2.27 21.58 8.82
C ARG A 12 2.21 23.05 8.43
N GLU A 13 2.36 23.94 9.39
CA GLU A 13 2.37 25.39 9.13
C GLU A 13 3.49 25.76 8.18
N ASN A 14 4.73 25.31 8.45
CA ASN A 14 5.87 25.50 7.57
C ASN A 14 5.60 24.99 6.14
N TYR A 15 4.97 23.81 6.02
CA TYR A 15 4.61 23.25 4.71
C TYR A 15 3.65 24.17 3.96
N TYR A 16 2.56 24.62 4.61
CA TYR A 16 1.57 25.49 3.98
C TYR A 16 2.14 26.87 3.62
N GLU A 17 3.04 27.40 4.43
CA GLU A 17 3.74 28.66 4.13
C GLU A 17 4.57 28.53 2.85
N VAL A 18 5.35 27.48 2.71
CA VAL A 18 6.19 27.26 1.53
C VAL A 18 5.39 27.05 0.25
N ILE A 19 4.26 26.35 0.31
CA ILE A 19 3.40 26.15 -0.87
C ILE A 19 2.52 27.38 -1.18
N GLY A 20 2.59 28.45 -0.37
CA GLY A 20 1.85 29.70 -0.60
C GLY A 20 0.31 29.58 -0.45
N VAL A 21 -0.17 28.60 0.30
CA VAL A 21 -1.60 28.36 0.54
C VAL A 21 -1.83 28.25 2.03
N SER A 22 -2.73 29.07 2.61
CA SER A 22 -3.07 28.88 4.01
C SER A 22 -3.75 27.52 4.21
N ARG A 23 -3.49 26.88 5.38
CA ARG A 23 -4.17 25.63 5.76
C ARG A 23 -5.68 25.72 5.62
N ARG A 24 -6.25 26.88 5.96
CA ARG A 24 -7.70 27.13 5.86
C ARG A 24 -8.17 27.11 4.41
N ASP A 25 -7.40 27.66 3.49
CA ASP A 25 -7.78 27.72 2.08
C ASP A 25 -7.52 26.38 1.39
N PHE A 26 -6.47 25.68 1.77
CA PHE A 26 -6.24 24.29 1.37
C PHE A 26 -7.40 23.40 1.85
N MET A 27 -7.78 23.48 3.13
CA MET A 27 -8.89 22.72 3.68
C MET A 27 -10.23 23.10 3.08
N LYS A 28 -10.48 24.38 2.75
CA LYS A 28 -11.68 24.79 2.01
C LYS A 28 -11.72 24.18 0.62
N ARG A 29 -10.59 24.13 -0.09
CA ARG A 29 -10.48 23.46 -1.39
C ARG A 29 -10.69 21.96 -1.27
N VAL A 30 -10.13 21.32 -0.23
CA VAL A 30 -10.34 19.91 0.10
C VAL A 30 -11.80 19.63 0.44
N VAL A 31 -12.46 20.47 1.25
CA VAL A 31 -13.86 20.31 1.63
C VAL A 31 -14.78 20.60 0.44
N ALA A 32 -14.51 21.64 -0.35
CA ALA A 32 -15.26 21.95 -1.56
C ALA A 32 -15.15 20.82 -2.60
N ALA A 33 -13.98 20.18 -2.72
CA ALA A 33 -13.76 19.02 -3.58
C ALA A 33 -14.22 17.70 -2.94
N GLY A 34 -14.26 17.60 -1.61
CA GLY A 34 -14.82 16.45 -0.88
C GLY A 34 -16.35 16.36 -0.91
N ALA A 35 -17.04 17.48 -1.22
CA ALA A 35 -18.46 17.49 -1.54
C ALA A 35 -18.74 16.90 -2.95
N VAL A 36 -17.71 16.79 -3.78
CA VAL A 36 -17.71 16.10 -5.08
C VAL A 36 -16.91 14.84 -4.86
N SER A 37 -17.54 13.67 -4.84
CA SER A 37 -16.99 12.29 -4.67
C SER A 37 -15.45 12.13 -4.57
N GLY A 38 -14.93 11.17 -3.81
CA GLY A 38 -13.51 11.02 -3.44
C GLY A 38 -12.46 11.02 -4.58
N GLY A 39 -12.87 11.01 -5.86
CA GLY A 39 -12.02 11.21 -7.03
C GLY A 39 -11.93 12.66 -7.52
N GLY A 40 -12.79 13.58 -7.01
CA GLY A 40 -12.90 14.94 -7.51
C GLY A 40 -11.65 15.81 -7.27
N LEU A 41 -10.92 15.58 -6.17
CA LEU A 41 -9.68 16.32 -5.87
C LEU A 41 -8.58 16.04 -6.89
N GLY A 42 -8.36 14.77 -7.22
CA GLY A 42 -7.38 14.39 -8.25
C GLY A 42 -7.76 14.96 -9.61
N ALA A 43 -9.03 14.84 -10.00
CA ALA A 43 -9.51 15.39 -11.27
C ALA A 43 -9.30 16.91 -11.36
N MET A 44 -9.62 17.67 -10.31
CA MET A 44 -9.39 19.11 -10.26
C MET A 44 -7.91 19.49 -10.26
N TYR A 45 -7.10 18.76 -9.51
CA TYR A 45 -5.66 19.02 -9.41
C TYR A 45 -4.93 18.73 -10.73
N PHE A 46 -5.24 17.61 -11.36
CA PHE A 46 -4.64 17.20 -12.63
C PHE A 46 -5.37 17.76 -13.86
N ASN A 47 -6.37 18.62 -13.64
CA ASN A 47 -7.14 19.30 -14.69
C ASN A 47 -7.84 18.34 -15.67
N TYR A 48 -8.41 17.24 -15.17
CA TYR A 48 -9.22 16.34 -15.99
C TYR A 48 -10.55 17.01 -16.37
N GLY A 49 -10.81 17.13 -17.66
CA GLY A 49 -12.09 17.59 -18.19
C GLY A 49 -13.21 16.57 -17.96
N LYS A 50 -14.46 17.01 -18.06
CA LYS A 50 -15.60 16.09 -18.10
C LYS A 50 -15.49 15.19 -19.32
N VAL A 51 -15.72 13.88 -19.14
CA VAL A 51 -15.82 12.91 -20.23
C VAL A 51 -17.27 12.64 -20.55
N ALA A 52 -17.59 12.63 -21.84
CA ALA A 52 -18.93 12.31 -22.30
C ALA A 52 -19.23 10.81 -22.25
N ASP A 53 -18.19 9.97 -22.35
CA ASP A 53 -18.27 8.51 -22.35
C ASP A 53 -17.29 7.96 -21.31
N PRO A 54 -17.74 7.53 -20.13
CA PRO A 54 -16.89 6.93 -19.11
C PRO A 54 -16.28 5.61 -19.59
N VAL A 55 -15.02 5.36 -19.24
CA VAL A 55 -14.32 4.11 -19.58
C VAL A 55 -15.04 2.92 -18.95
N ARG A 56 -15.40 1.93 -19.76
CA ARG A 56 -16.06 0.70 -19.30
C ARG A 56 -15.03 -0.30 -18.83
N VAL A 57 -15.06 -0.60 -17.53
CA VAL A 57 -14.05 -1.46 -16.91
C VAL A 57 -14.62 -2.80 -16.42
N GLY A 58 -13.79 -3.84 -16.55
CA GLY A 58 -13.94 -5.09 -15.85
C GLY A 58 -13.01 -5.13 -14.62
N ILE A 59 -13.46 -5.67 -13.49
CA ILE A 59 -12.63 -5.85 -12.29
C ILE A 59 -12.37 -7.34 -12.10
N ILE A 60 -11.09 -7.73 -12.12
CA ILE A 60 -10.65 -9.11 -11.90
C ILE A 60 -10.02 -9.18 -10.51
N GLY A 61 -10.71 -9.84 -9.59
CA GLY A 61 -10.41 -9.86 -8.16
C GLY A 61 -11.13 -8.75 -7.40
N THR A 62 -12.14 -9.13 -6.63
CA THR A 62 -12.94 -8.24 -5.77
C THR A 62 -12.70 -8.53 -4.29
N GLY A 63 -11.45 -8.86 -3.94
CA GLY A 63 -10.98 -9.04 -2.57
C GLY A 63 -10.95 -7.73 -1.77
N ASP A 64 -10.11 -7.66 -0.76
CA ASP A 64 -10.04 -6.47 0.10
C ASP A 64 -9.64 -5.23 -0.71
N GLU A 65 -8.61 -5.35 -1.56
CA GLU A 65 -8.11 -4.23 -2.36
C GLU A 65 -9.04 -3.92 -3.54
N GLY A 66 -9.53 -4.94 -4.26
CA GLY A 66 -10.51 -4.72 -5.34
C GLY A 66 -11.75 -3.97 -4.86
N ASN A 67 -12.21 -4.23 -3.62
CA ASN A 67 -13.29 -3.47 -3.01
C ASN A 67 -12.89 -2.05 -2.58
N VAL A 68 -11.62 -1.81 -2.19
CA VAL A 68 -11.10 -0.45 -1.96
C VAL A 68 -11.10 0.32 -3.28
N LEU A 69 -10.63 -0.29 -4.36
CA LEU A 69 -10.63 0.33 -5.69
C LEU A 69 -12.07 0.66 -6.16
N ILE A 70 -13.05 -0.25 -5.96
CA ILE A 70 -14.46 0.06 -6.21
C ILE A 70 -14.90 1.32 -5.43
N GLY A 71 -14.52 1.43 -4.16
CA GLY A 71 -14.80 2.62 -3.35
C GLY A 71 -14.13 3.90 -3.88
N ALA A 72 -12.96 3.79 -4.48
CA ALA A 72 -12.18 4.91 -5.00
C ALA A 72 -12.62 5.38 -6.41
N LEU A 73 -13.32 4.57 -7.19
CA LEU A 73 -13.76 4.92 -8.53
C LEU A 73 -14.61 6.21 -8.53
N ASN A 74 -14.46 7.02 -9.57
CA ASN A 74 -15.39 8.10 -9.88
C ASN A 74 -16.32 7.68 -11.03
N PRO A 75 -17.64 7.51 -10.78
CA PRO A 75 -18.60 7.10 -11.81
C PRO A 75 -18.70 8.05 -13.01
N GLU A 76 -18.24 9.31 -12.87
CA GLU A 76 -18.20 10.26 -13.99
C GLU A 76 -17.13 9.91 -15.04
N TYR A 77 -16.11 9.12 -14.67
CA TYR A 77 -15.00 8.72 -15.54
C TYR A 77 -14.91 7.24 -15.79
N VAL A 78 -15.47 6.41 -14.89
CA VAL A 78 -15.29 4.96 -14.93
C VAL A 78 -16.63 4.27 -14.63
N GLN A 79 -17.04 3.39 -15.54
CA GLN A 79 -18.21 2.55 -15.37
C GLN A 79 -17.80 1.08 -15.24
N VAL A 80 -18.14 0.45 -14.12
CA VAL A 80 -17.94 -1.01 -13.98
C VAL A 80 -19.03 -1.74 -14.71
N VAL A 81 -18.65 -2.54 -15.72
CA VAL A 81 -19.57 -3.34 -16.55
C VAL A 81 -19.43 -4.84 -16.32
N ALA A 82 -18.34 -5.27 -15.68
CA ALA A 82 -18.13 -6.67 -15.35
C ALA A 82 -17.26 -6.83 -14.11
N ILE A 83 -17.45 -7.93 -13.37
CA ILE A 83 -16.54 -8.36 -12.30
C ILE A 83 -16.26 -9.86 -12.45
N ALA A 84 -15.04 -10.30 -12.06
CA ALA A 84 -14.66 -11.69 -11.98
C ALA A 84 -13.97 -11.97 -10.63
N ASP A 85 -14.50 -12.94 -9.88
CA ASP A 85 -13.88 -13.44 -8.65
C ASP A 85 -14.42 -14.84 -8.34
N ILE A 86 -13.53 -15.75 -7.95
CA ILE A 86 -13.89 -17.13 -7.65
C ILE A 86 -14.51 -17.32 -6.24
N ARG A 87 -14.46 -16.27 -5.40
CA ARG A 87 -14.93 -16.31 -4.01
C ARG A 87 -16.30 -15.64 -3.88
N PRO A 88 -17.37 -16.37 -3.54
CA PRO A 88 -18.69 -15.80 -3.25
C PRO A 88 -18.65 -14.67 -2.22
N TYR A 89 -17.78 -14.77 -1.21
CA TYR A 89 -17.55 -13.73 -0.21
C TYR A 89 -17.11 -12.39 -0.83
N ASN A 90 -16.15 -12.43 -1.74
CA ASN A 90 -15.62 -11.24 -2.40
C ASN A 90 -16.68 -10.60 -3.30
N VAL A 91 -17.39 -11.43 -4.11
CA VAL A 91 -18.50 -10.96 -4.96
C VAL A 91 -19.62 -10.33 -4.13
N HIS A 92 -19.97 -10.94 -2.98
CA HIS A 92 -20.97 -10.35 -2.08
C HIS A 92 -20.57 -8.95 -1.64
N ARG A 93 -19.33 -8.77 -1.18
CA ARG A 93 -18.81 -7.45 -0.76
C ARG A 93 -18.71 -6.47 -1.91
N ALA A 94 -18.37 -6.93 -3.12
CA ALA A 94 -18.30 -6.06 -4.29
C ALA A 94 -19.63 -5.36 -4.57
N PHE A 95 -20.75 -6.02 -4.33
CA PHE A 95 -22.06 -5.39 -4.46
C PHE A 95 -22.52 -4.67 -3.21
N HIS A 96 -22.43 -5.31 -2.05
CA HIS A 96 -23.09 -4.86 -0.81
C HIS A 96 -22.19 -4.06 0.12
N GLY A 97 -20.88 -3.97 -0.17
CA GLY A 97 -19.88 -3.37 0.70
C GLY A 97 -19.46 -4.27 1.87
N ASP A 98 -18.49 -3.79 2.65
CA ASP A 98 -17.89 -4.51 3.77
C ASP A 98 -18.43 -4.02 5.13
N TRP A 99 -19.35 -4.76 5.70
CA TRP A 99 -20.03 -4.45 6.96
C TRP A 99 -19.28 -4.91 8.22
N ALA A 100 -18.01 -5.30 8.10
CA ALA A 100 -17.21 -5.70 9.26
C ALA A 100 -17.09 -4.57 10.31
N SER A 101 -16.94 -3.32 9.86
CA SER A 101 -16.92 -2.13 10.72
C SER A 101 -17.38 -0.87 9.97
N ALA A 102 -17.63 0.22 10.71
CA ALA A 102 -17.94 1.53 10.11
C ALA A 102 -16.79 2.05 9.24
N LYS A 103 -15.53 1.77 9.60
CA LYS A 103 -14.36 2.12 8.77
C LYS A 103 -14.29 1.26 7.50
N ALA A 104 -14.63 -0.02 7.59
CA ALA A 104 -14.60 -0.91 6.45
C ALA A 104 -15.63 -0.50 5.40
N ILE A 105 -16.89 -0.25 5.78
CA ILE A 105 -17.94 0.16 4.84
C ILE A 105 -17.67 1.55 4.24
N ALA A 106 -17.04 2.46 4.98
CA ALA A 106 -16.67 3.79 4.47
C ALA A 106 -15.63 3.71 3.34
N VAL A 107 -14.72 2.74 3.39
CA VAL A 107 -13.65 2.56 2.38
C VAL A 107 -14.10 1.58 1.28
N ARG A 108 -14.94 0.61 1.61
CA ARG A 108 -15.43 -0.45 0.73
C ARG A 108 -16.96 -0.44 0.67
N PRO A 109 -17.57 0.62 0.07
CA PRO A 109 -19.03 0.82 0.07
C PRO A 109 -19.79 -0.17 -0.82
N GLY A 110 -19.09 -0.80 -1.77
CA GLY A 110 -19.67 -1.67 -2.80
C GLY A 110 -20.36 -0.92 -3.94
N LEU A 111 -20.61 -1.65 -5.02
CA LEU A 111 -21.17 -1.12 -6.27
C LEU A 111 -22.59 -0.54 -6.08
N LEU A 112 -23.42 -1.15 -5.22
CA LEU A 112 -24.79 -0.65 -4.98
C LEU A 112 -24.74 0.79 -4.46
N SER A 113 -23.90 1.04 -3.46
CA SER A 113 -23.73 2.38 -2.90
C SER A 113 -23.03 3.34 -3.89
N LYS A 114 -22.04 2.83 -4.63
CA LYS A 114 -21.23 3.64 -5.55
C LYS A 114 -22.03 4.19 -6.72
N TYR A 115 -22.93 3.41 -7.28
CA TYR A 115 -23.76 3.78 -8.42
C TYR A 115 -25.22 4.10 -8.05
N GLY A 116 -25.59 4.02 -6.77
CA GLY A 116 -26.95 4.35 -6.30
C GLY A 116 -28.00 3.29 -6.65
N TRP A 117 -27.59 2.04 -6.95
CA TRP A 117 -28.52 0.97 -7.23
C TRP A 117 -29.21 0.43 -5.97
N LYS A 118 -30.50 0.15 -6.07
CA LYS A 118 -31.33 -0.26 -4.92
C LYS A 118 -31.15 -1.75 -4.56
N SER A 119 -30.79 -2.56 -5.52
CA SER A 119 -30.65 -4.01 -5.32
C SER A 119 -29.58 -4.63 -6.21
N ARG A 120 -29.13 -5.84 -5.85
CA ARG A 120 -28.22 -6.62 -6.68
C ARG A 120 -28.84 -6.96 -8.04
N GLN A 121 -30.12 -7.27 -8.10
CA GLN A 121 -30.84 -7.53 -9.35
C GLN A 121 -30.83 -6.33 -10.30
N GLU A 122 -30.93 -5.11 -9.75
CA GLU A 122 -30.77 -3.89 -10.54
C GLU A 122 -29.34 -3.74 -11.04
N ALA A 123 -28.36 -3.91 -10.17
CA ALA A 123 -26.93 -3.82 -10.52
C ALA A 123 -26.51 -4.85 -11.58
N GLU A 124 -27.04 -6.06 -11.53
CA GLU A 124 -26.73 -7.15 -12.49
C GLU A 124 -27.30 -6.89 -13.90
N LYS A 125 -28.17 -5.89 -14.08
CA LYS A 125 -28.53 -5.39 -15.42
C LYS A 125 -27.38 -4.60 -16.07
N HIS A 126 -26.47 -4.07 -15.27
CA HIS A 126 -25.36 -3.24 -15.69
C HIS A 126 -24.00 -3.93 -15.56
N VAL A 127 -23.87 -4.84 -14.58
CA VAL A 127 -22.60 -5.50 -14.24
C VAL A 127 -22.75 -7.02 -14.40
N LYS A 128 -22.02 -7.58 -15.36
CA LYS A 128 -21.92 -9.04 -15.53
C LYS A 128 -21.00 -9.65 -14.48
N VAL A 129 -21.35 -10.80 -13.93
CA VAL A 129 -20.58 -11.49 -12.88
C VAL A 129 -20.05 -12.81 -13.41
N TYR A 130 -18.72 -12.99 -13.32
CA TYR A 130 -18.03 -14.22 -13.71
C TYR A 130 -17.36 -14.83 -12.48
N MET A 131 -17.87 -16.00 -12.02
CA MET A 131 -17.41 -16.62 -10.77
C MET A 131 -16.40 -17.75 -10.98
N ASP A 132 -16.25 -18.25 -12.16
CA ASP A 132 -15.47 -19.45 -12.46
C ASP A 132 -14.28 -19.18 -13.38
N ASP A 133 -14.42 -18.23 -14.30
CA ASP A 133 -13.45 -18.00 -15.36
C ASP A 133 -13.41 -16.52 -15.77
N TYR A 134 -12.32 -15.83 -15.44
CA TYR A 134 -12.12 -14.43 -15.84
C TYR A 134 -11.88 -14.25 -17.36
N HIS A 135 -11.54 -15.31 -18.11
CA HIS A 135 -11.39 -15.21 -19.55
C HIS A 135 -12.72 -14.84 -20.23
N LYS A 136 -13.85 -15.24 -19.64
CA LYS A 136 -15.16 -14.79 -20.12
C LYS A 136 -15.35 -13.27 -19.98
N LEU A 137 -14.76 -12.67 -18.94
CA LEU A 137 -14.73 -11.21 -18.80
C LEU A 137 -13.86 -10.57 -19.86
N LEU A 138 -12.70 -11.15 -20.18
CA LEU A 138 -11.80 -10.65 -21.23
C LEU A 138 -12.42 -10.73 -22.64
N GLN A 139 -13.30 -11.69 -22.86
CA GLN A 139 -14.07 -11.87 -24.12
C GLN A 139 -15.30 -10.94 -24.20
N ASN A 140 -15.59 -10.18 -23.18
CA ASN A 140 -16.72 -9.25 -23.19
C ASN A 140 -16.31 -7.96 -23.94
N ASP A 141 -16.98 -7.70 -25.07
CA ASP A 141 -16.74 -6.53 -25.92
C ASP A 141 -17.08 -5.19 -25.24
N ASP A 142 -17.97 -5.21 -24.23
CA ASP A 142 -18.28 -4.00 -23.46
C ASP A 142 -17.14 -3.55 -22.54
N VAL A 143 -16.13 -4.41 -22.29
CA VAL A 143 -14.99 -4.10 -21.45
C VAL A 143 -13.88 -3.48 -22.27
N GLU A 144 -13.46 -2.25 -21.95
CA GLU A 144 -12.34 -1.54 -22.60
C GLU A 144 -11.05 -1.68 -21.82
N ALA A 145 -11.16 -1.68 -20.49
CA ALA A 145 -10.02 -1.79 -19.60
C ALA A 145 -10.32 -2.76 -18.44
N VAL A 146 -9.27 -3.32 -17.86
CA VAL A 146 -9.40 -4.16 -16.68
C VAL A 146 -8.61 -3.62 -15.51
N ILE A 147 -9.19 -3.74 -14.33
CA ILE A 147 -8.55 -3.51 -13.03
C ILE A 147 -8.25 -4.88 -12.43
N ILE A 148 -6.97 -5.18 -12.20
CA ILE A 148 -6.51 -6.48 -11.67
C ILE A 148 -6.11 -6.30 -10.21
N ALA A 149 -6.84 -6.95 -9.29
CA ALA A 149 -6.58 -6.92 -7.85
C ALA A 149 -6.57 -8.36 -7.28
N LEU A 150 -5.65 -9.14 -7.77
CA LEU A 150 -5.46 -10.56 -7.49
C LEU A 150 -4.28 -10.81 -6.52
N PRO A 151 -4.08 -12.04 -6.02
CA PRO A 151 -2.80 -12.44 -5.42
C PRO A 151 -1.62 -12.23 -6.38
N LEU A 152 -0.46 -11.80 -5.84
CA LEU A 152 0.68 -11.30 -6.60
C LEU A 152 1.14 -12.21 -7.75
N HIS A 153 1.14 -13.52 -7.55
CA HIS A 153 1.60 -14.50 -8.56
C HIS A 153 0.76 -14.51 -9.85
N LEU A 154 -0.45 -13.96 -9.82
CA LEU A 154 -1.37 -13.92 -10.96
C LEU A 154 -1.26 -12.62 -11.76
N HIS A 155 -0.67 -11.55 -11.22
CA HIS A 155 -0.66 -10.22 -11.84
C HIS A 155 -0.12 -10.26 -13.28
N ALA A 156 1.08 -10.80 -13.47
CA ALA A 156 1.72 -10.80 -14.80
C ALA A 156 0.93 -11.62 -15.83
N ARG A 157 0.49 -12.81 -15.44
CA ARG A 157 -0.27 -13.69 -16.33
C ARG A 157 -1.56 -13.01 -16.78
N VAL A 158 -2.38 -12.58 -15.84
CA VAL A 158 -3.70 -12.01 -16.14
C VAL A 158 -3.57 -10.69 -16.89
N ALA A 159 -2.56 -9.86 -16.57
CA ALA A 159 -2.31 -8.61 -17.30
C ALA A 159 -1.90 -8.85 -18.75
N VAL A 160 -1.02 -9.84 -19.01
CA VAL A 160 -0.63 -10.21 -20.36
C VAL A 160 -1.82 -10.75 -21.16
N GLU A 161 -2.60 -11.67 -20.59
CA GLU A 161 -3.80 -12.22 -21.22
C GLU A 161 -4.84 -11.12 -21.52
N ALA A 162 -5.02 -10.16 -20.62
CA ALA A 162 -5.91 -9.02 -20.82
C ALA A 162 -5.46 -8.11 -21.97
N MET A 163 -4.16 -7.79 -22.05
CA MET A 163 -3.62 -7.00 -23.13
C MET A 163 -3.66 -7.74 -24.48
N MET A 164 -3.43 -9.05 -24.47
CA MET A 164 -3.60 -9.88 -25.69
C MET A 164 -5.06 -9.96 -26.14
N ALA A 165 -6.03 -9.76 -25.22
CA ALA A 165 -7.45 -9.60 -25.54
C ALA A 165 -7.83 -8.14 -25.89
N GLY A 166 -6.87 -7.26 -26.11
CA GLY A 166 -7.09 -5.86 -26.52
C GLY A 166 -7.56 -4.93 -25.40
N LYS A 167 -7.40 -5.30 -24.10
CA LYS A 167 -7.85 -4.49 -22.98
C LYS A 167 -6.70 -3.68 -22.38
N HIS A 168 -6.95 -2.40 -22.06
CA HIS A 168 -6.06 -1.62 -21.21
C HIS A 168 -6.02 -2.21 -19.82
N VAL A 169 -4.91 -2.06 -19.09
CA VAL A 169 -4.69 -2.70 -17.79
C VAL A 169 -4.26 -1.71 -16.72
N LEU A 170 -4.96 -1.74 -15.58
CA LEU A 170 -4.46 -1.28 -14.30
C LEU A 170 -4.28 -2.52 -13.42
N THR A 171 -3.05 -2.89 -13.07
CA THR A 171 -2.78 -3.96 -12.11
C THR A 171 -2.36 -3.41 -10.76
N GLU A 172 -2.80 -4.06 -9.68
CA GLU A 172 -2.31 -3.74 -8.35
C GLU A 172 -0.79 -3.96 -8.21
N LYS A 173 -0.21 -3.34 -7.20
CA LYS A 173 1.21 -3.51 -6.83
C LYS A 173 1.40 -4.88 -6.13
N LEU A 174 2.57 -5.47 -6.17
CA LEU A 174 3.64 -5.21 -7.15
C LEU A 174 3.18 -5.50 -8.57
N MET A 175 3.85 -4.88 -9.54
CA MET A 175 3.56 -5.13 -10.95
C MET A 175 3.57 -6.62 -11.28
N ALA A 176 4.59 -7.35 -10.80
CA ALA A 176 4.70 -8.80 -10.93
C ALA A 176 5.62 -9.40 -9.86
N HIS A 177 5.72 -10.72 -9.83
CA HIS A 177 6.53 -11.47 -8.86
C HIS A 177 8.04 -11.36 -9.11
N ASN A 178 8.46 -11.06 -10.32
CA ASN A 178 9.88 -10.88 -10.69
C ASN A 178 10.06 -9.92 -11.87
N VAL A 179 11.30 -9.46 -12.06
CA VAL A 179 11.67 -8.46 -13.09
C VAL A 179 11.42 -8.97 -14.51
N ALA A 180 11.62 -10.25 -14.77
CA ALA A 180 11.39 -10.82 -16.12
C ALA A 180 9.91 -10.70 -16.50
N GLN A 181 9.01 -11.01 -15.59
CA GLN A 181 7.56 -10.82 -15.80
C GLN A 181 7.20 -9.35 -16.04
N CYS A 182 7.76 -8.41 -15.27
CA CYS A 182 7.55 -6.98 -15.48
C CYS A 182 7.96 -6.53 -16.89
N LYS A 183 9.12 -7.02 -17.36
CA LYS A 183 9.60 -6.72 -18.71
C LYS A 183 8.69 -7.29 -19.81
N VAL A 184 8.15 -8.49 -19.60
CA VAL A 184 7.18 -9.09 -20.54
C VAL A 184 5.91 -8.25 -20.59
N MET A 185 5.35 -7.86 -19.44
CA MET A 185 4.16 -7.01 -19.39
C MET A 185 4.38 -5.69 -20.12
N GLY A 186 5.49 -5.00 -19.87
CA GLY A 186 5.82 -3.73 -20.56
C GLY A 186 6.00 -3.89 -22.05
N ARG A 187 6.60 -4.99 -22.50
CA ARG A 187 6.77 -5.30 -23.93
C ARG A 187 5.43 -5.53 -24.60
N VAL A 188 4.57 -6.38 -24.02
CA VAL A 188 3.23 -6.68 -24.57
C VAL A 188 2.39 -5.41 -24.64
N ALA A 189 2.41 -4.57 -23.60
CA ALA A 189 1.71 -3.28 -23.62
C ALA A 189 2.15 -2.41 -24.80
N SER A 190 3.47 -2.32 -25.05
CA SER A 190 4.04 -1.55 -26.17
C SER A 190 3.69 -2.15 -27.54
N GLU A 191 3.79 -3.48 -27.67
CA GLU A 191 3.49 -4.20 -28.93
C GLU A 191 2.01 -4.12 -29.31
N GLN A 192 1.12 -4.14 -28.32
CA GLN A 192 -0.33 -4.03 -28.53
C GLN A 192 -0.83 -2.58 -28.58
N GLY A 193 0.02 -1.59 -28.31
CA GLY A 193 -0.38 -0.18 -28.25
C GLY A 193 -1.36 0.13 -27.11
N LEU A 194 -1.29 -0.62 -26.00
CA LEU A 194 -2.21 -0.52 -24.89
C LEU A 194 -1.57 0.18 -23.68
N HIS A 195 -2.41 0.78 -22.83
CA HIS A 195 -1.97 1.33 -21.56
C HIS A 195 -1.83 0.23 -20.52
N LEU A 196 -0.69 0.23 -19.83
CA LEU A 196 -0.43 -0.58 -18.63
C LEU A 196 -0.05 0.36 -17.49
N ALA A 197 -0.88 0.42 -16.46
CA ALA A 197 -0.62 1.16 -15.23
C ALA A 197 -0.46 0.20 -14.05
N THR A 198 0.33 0.60 -13.06
CA THR A 198 0.54 -0.17 -11.83
C THR A 198 0.00 0.61 -10.63
N GLY A 199 -0.68 -0.07 -9.72
CA GLY A 199 -1.35 0.49 -8.54
C GLY A 199 -0.41 0.96 -7.42
N HIS A 200 0.76 1.53 -7.75
CA HIS A 200 1.60 2.23 -6.79
C HIS A 200 0.99 3.61 -6.49
N GLN A 201 0.07 3.66 -5.53
CA GLN A 201 -0.82 4.80 -5.28
C GLN A 201 -0.11 6.13 -5.05
N ARG A 202 1.16 6.14 -4.62
CA ARG A 202 1.91 7.37 -4.39
C ARG A 202 2.18 8.18 -5.65
N HIS A 203 2.24 7.52 -6.82
CA HIS A 203 2.33 8.20 -8.12
C HIS A 203 1.07 9.00 -8.47
N TYR A 204 -0.05 8.70 -7.81
CA TYR A 204 -1.35 9.36 -8.04
C TYR A 204 -1.75 10.26 -6.88
N SER A 205 -0.85 10.51 -5.92
CA SER A 205 -1.11 11.31 -4.73
C SER A 205 -0.60 12.74 -4.87
N ILE A 206 -1.48 13.71 -4.68
CA ILE A 206 -1.16 15.14 -4.67
C ILE A 206 -0.07 15.46 -3.65
N LEU A 207 -0.05 14.77 -2.51
CA LEU A 207 0.92 15.01 -1.45
C LEU A 207 2.35 14.66 -1.90
N TYR A 208 2.50 13.57 -2.68
CA TYR A 208 3.80 13.14 -3.22
C TYR A 208 4.21 14.00 -4.40
N ASP A 209 3.28 14.46 -5.23
CA ASP A 209 3.56 15.41 -6.31
C ASP A 209 4.07 16.74 -5.74
N ASN A 210 3.41 17.28 -4.71
CA ASN A 210 3.89 18.47 -4.00
C ASN A 210 5.25 18.25 -3.34
N ALA A 211 5.51 17.08 -2.78
CA ALA A 211 6.83 16.75 -2.23
C ALA A 211 7.92 16.79 -3.31
N VAL A 212 7.64 16.27 -4.50
CA VAL A 212 8.55 16.37 -5.66
C VAL A 212 8.79 17.84 -6.04
N ASN A 213 7.76 18.68 -6.02
CA ASN A 213 7.90 20.10 -6.29
C ASN A 213 8.80 20.80 -5.26
N LEU A 214 8.62 20.53 -3.96
CA LEU A 214 9.48 21.08 -2.89
C LEU A 214 10.95 20.68 -3.07
N ILE A 215 11.20 19.42 -3.47
CA ILE A 215 12.53 18.91 -3.78
C ILE A 215 13.13 19.66 -4.99
N ASN A 216 12.37 19.81 -6.07
CA ASN A 216 12.80 20.52 -7.27
C ASN A 216 13.07 22.01 -7.03
N TRP A 217 12.36 22.64 -6.11
CA TRP A 217 12.59 24.03 -5.70
C TRP A 217 13.81 24.18 -4.79
N GLY A 218 14.45 23.09 -4.37
CA GLY A 218 15.64 23.11 -3.53
C GLY A 218 15.37 23.48 -2.07
N VAL A 219 14.12 23.39 -1.60
CA VAL A 219 13.72 23.72 -0.23
C VAL A 219 14.46 22.85 0.79
N LEU A 220 14.70 21.57 0.47
CA LEU A 220 15.40 20.65 1.34
C LEU A 220 16.95 20.76 1.22
N GLY A 221 17.45 21.45 0.20
CA GLY A 221 18.85 21.43 -0.14
C GLY A 221 19.28 20.08 -0.73
N GLU A 222 20.45 19.59 -0.35
CA GLU A 222 21.01 18.33 -0.83
C GLU A 222 20.47 17.15 -0.02
N ILE A 223 19.63 16.32 -0.64
CA ILE A 223 19.09 15.13 0.02
C ILE A 223 20.19 14.08 0.14
N HIS A 224 20.43 13.61 1.35
CA HIS A 224 21.48 12.62 1.66
C HIS A 224 20.95 11.37 2.36
N HIS A 225 19.76 11.44 2.99
CA HIS A 225 19.17 10.31 3.68
C HIS A 225 17.64 10.32 3.56
N ILE A 226 17.05 9.12 3.39
CA ILE A 226 15.62 8.89 3.47
C ILE A 226 15.39 7.74 4.44
N ARG A 227 14.59 7.98 5.48
CA ARG A 227 14.12 6.94 6.38
C ARG A 227 12.67 6.61 6.04
N ALA A 228 12.41 5.36 5.72
CA ALA A 228 11.10 4.85 5.39
C ALA A 228 10.72 3.70 6.32
N GLN A 229 9.45 3.59 6.67
CA GLN A 229 8.98 2.51 7.56
C GLN A 229 7.52 2.17 7.33
N TRP A 230 7.16 0.92 7.68
CA TRP A 230 5.77 0.51 7.82
C TRP A 230 5.63 -0.57 8.90
N HIS A 231 5.16 -0.18 10.06
CA HIS A 231 4.94 -1.07 11.20
C HIS A 231 3.47 -1.41 11.36
N ARG A 232 3.17 -2.66 11.74
CA ARG A 232 1.81 -3.16 11.99
C ARG A 232 1.72 -3.90 13.31
N GLY A 233 0.59 -3.73 13.99
CA GLY A 233 0.29 -4.40 15.26
C GLY A 233 -0.26 -5.83 15.09
N ASN A 234 0.03 -6.52 13.97
CA ASN A 234 -0.38 -7.90 13.77
C ASN A 234 0.35 -8.82 14.76
N LEU A 235 -0.38 -9.71 15.43
CA LEU A 235 0.13 -10.66 16.41
C LEU A 235 -0.49 -12.03 16.18
N PRO A 236 0.14 -13.12 16.62
CA PRO A 236 -0.49 -14.43 16.61
C PRO A 236 -1.90 -14.39 17.21
N GLY A 237 -2.87 -14.93 16.49
CA GLY A 237 -4.30 -14.89 16.86
C GLY A 237 -5.03 -13.58 16.55
N ARG A 238 -4.32 -12.50 16.18
CA ARG A 238 -4.89 -11.21 15.74
C ARG A 238 -4.15 -10.70 14.50
N ASP A 239 -4.02 -11.55 13.49
CA ASP A 239 -3.35 -11.25 12.24
C ASP A 239 -4.36 -11.02 11.11
N SER A 240 -4.27 -9.87 10.45
CA SER A 240 -5.11 -9.55 9.30
C SER A 240 -4.82 -10.41 8.06
N TRP A 241 -3.66 -11.05 8.00
CA TRP A 241 -3.28 -11.97 6.92
C TRP A 241 -3.77 -13.40 7.17
N GLN A 242 -3.99 -13.77 8.44
CA GLN A 242 -4.50 -15.07 8.84
C GLN A 242 -6.02 -15.01 9.11
N GLN A 243 -6.77 -14.76 8.05
CA GLN A 243 -8.24 -14.70 8.12
C GLN A 243 -8.85 -16.04 8.54
N PRO A 244 -10.06 -16.02 9.16
CA PRO A 244 -10.80 -17.25 9.41
C PRO A 244 -10.96 -18.09 8.15
N LEU A 245 -10.75 -19.40 8.27
CA LEU A 245 -10.82 -20.31 7.13
C LEU A 245 -12.26 -20.81 6.93
N PRO A 246 -12.84 -20.73 5.71
CA PRO A 246 -14.11 -21.36 5.39
C PRO A 246 -14.05 -22.86 5.63
N GLY A 247 -15.09 -23.42 6.28
CA GLY A 247 -15.09 -24.81 6.73
C GLY A 247 -14.32 -25.09 8.02
N GLY A 248 -13.61 -24.06 8.55
CA GLY A 248 -12.82 -24.15 9.77
C GLY A 248 -11.45 -24.79 9.58
N GLU A 249 -10.65 -24.75 10.64
CA GLU A 249 -9.25 -25.25 10.66
C GLU A 249 -9.03 -26.23 11.79
N ILE A 250 -8.16 -27.20 11.57
CA ILE A 250 -7.72 -28.15 12.61
C ILE A 250 -6.44 -27.58 13.22
N PRO A 251 -6.37 -27.39 14.56
CA PRO A 251 -5.17 -26.97 15.23
C PRO A 251 -4.01 -27.97 14.99
N ARG A 252 -2.78 -27.49 15.03
CA ARG A 252 -1.60 -28.35 14.91
C ARG A 252 -1.65 -29.49 15.93
N GLY A 253 -1.45 -30.73 15.47
CA GLY A 253 -1.52 -31.92 16.31
C GLY A 253 -2.93 -32.30 16.78
N GLY A 254 -3.96 -31.57 16.34
CA GLY A 254 -5.36 -31.87 16.63
C GLY A 254 -5.98 -32.88 15.68
N ALA A 255 -7.13 -33.42 16.04
CA ALA A 255 -7.96 -34.28 15.20
C ALA A 255 -9.14 -33.48 14.62
N ASP A 256 -9.90 -34.09 13.72
CA ASP A 256 -11.07 -33.43 13.08
C ASP A 256 -12.14 -32.98 14.10
N LYS A 257 -12.28 -33.67 15.23
CA LYS A 257 -13.14 -33.28 16.37
C LYS A 257 -12.71 -31.95 17.02
N ASP A 258 -11.47 -31.56 16.87
CA ASP A 258 -10.88 -30.34 17.47
C ASP A 258 -10.98 -29.14 16.52
N ARG A 259 -11.69 -29.30 15.38
CA ARG A 259 -11.86 -28.27 14.36
C ARG A 259 -12.50 -27.00 14.92
N ILE A 260 -11.84 -25.86 14.70
CA ILE A 260 -12.32 -24.55 15.08
C ILE A 260 -12.92 -23.86 13.84
N ASN A 261 -14.21 -23.55 13.89
CA ASN A 261 -14.88 -22.85 12.78
C ASN A 261 -15.46 -21.51 13.25
N LYS A 262 -14.61 -20.49 13.26
CA LYS A 262 -14.98 -19.11 13.64
C LYS A 262 -16.09 -18.52 12.77
N ILE A 263 -16.18 -18.94 11.50
CA ILE A 263 -17.21 -18.45 10.58
C ILE A 263 -18.58 -19.01 11.00
N ALA A 264 -18.69 -20.32 11.20
CA ALA A 264 -19.93 -20.95 11.65
C ALA A 264 -20.38 -20.43 13.03
N ASP A 265 -19.46 -20.23 13.96
CA ASP A 265 -19.77 -19.69 15.28
C ASP A 265 -20.30 -18.26 15.20
N THR A 266 -19.69 -17.43 14.34
CA THR A 266 -20.15 -16.04 14.13
C THR A 266 -21.53 -16.02 13.46
N ILE A 267 -21.78 -16.87 12.48
CA ILE A 267 -23.11 -17.00 11.85
C ILE A 267 -24.16 -17.37 12.88
N ARG A 268 -23.87 -18.36 13.75
CA ARG A 268 -24.77 -18.78 14.83
C ARG A 268 -25.09 -17.63 15.79
N SER A 269 -24.05 -16.91 16.22
CA SER A 269 -24.19 -15.74 17.09
C SER A 269 -25.03 -14.63 16.43
N LEU A 270 -24.72 -14.27 15.18
CA LEU A 270 -25.45 -13.23 14.45
C LEU A 270 -26.91 -13.64 14.17
N THR A 271 -27.17 -14.91 13.89
CA THR A 271 -28.54 -15.43 13.70
C THR A 271 -29.37 -15.23 14.96
N GLY A 272 -28.79 -15.53 16.14
CA GLY A 272 -29.45 -15.29 17.43
C GLY A 272 -29.72 -13.80 17.68
N ARG A 273 -28.77 -12.93 17.30
CA ARG A 273 -28.93 -11.46 17.45
C ARG A 273 -30.03 -10.93 16.54
N VAL A 274 -30.06 -11.33 15.27
CA VAL A 274 -31.12 -10.92 14.32
C VAL A 274 -32.49 -11.32 14.82
N LYS A 275 -32.63 -12.54 15.39
CA LYS A 275 -33.91 -13.02 15.93
C LYS A 275 -34.42 -12.21 17.13
N ASN A 276 -33.50 -11.70 17.98
CA ASN A 276 -33.84 -11.10 19.27
C ASN A 276 -33.75 -9.57 19.31
N GLU A 277 -33.13 -8.93 18.29
CA GLU A 277 -32.93 -7.48 18.25
C GLU A 277 -34.25 -6.76 17.91
N LYS A 278 -34.54 -5.70 18.68
CA LYS A 278 -35.74 -4.86 18.49
C LYS A 278 -35.41 -3.47 17.94
N ASN A 279 -34.14 -3.03 18.08
CA ASN A 279 -33.72 -1.76 17.57
C ASN A 279 -33.50 -1.88 16.04
N PRO A 280 -34.20 -1.09 15.20
CA PRO A 280 -34.13 -1.21 13.74
C PRO A 280 -32.73 -1.03 13.16
N ASP A 281 -31.94 -0.09 13.68
CA ASP A 281 -30.60 0.20 13.16
C ASP A 281 -29.63 -0.93 13.47
N LYS A 282 -29.73 -1.49 14.69
CA LYS A 282 -28.91 -2.65 15.08
C LYS A 282 -29.35 -3.90 14.31
N LEU A 283 -30.65 -4.10 14.13
CA LEU A 283 -31.17 -5.21 13.34
C LEU A 283 -30.64 -5.16 11.91
N PHE A 284 -30.76 -4.01 11.24
CA PHE A 284 -30.20 -3.78 9.91
C PHE A 284 -28.70 -4.13 9.85
N LEU A 285 -27.92 -3.68 10.82
CA LEU A 285 -26.47 -3.96 10.86
C LEU A 285 -26.21 -5.46 11.05
N TYR A 286 -26.97 -6.16 11.90
CA TYR A 286 -26.79 -7.59 12.13
C TYR A 286 -27.21 -8.40 10.90
N GLU A 287 -28.26 -8.01 10.19
CA GLU A 287 -28.67 -8.63 8.93
C GLU A 287 -27.59 -8.49 7.84
N LYS A 288 -27.02 -7.30 7.66
CA LYS A 288 -25.92 -7.06 6.71
C LYS A 288 -24.71 -7.93 7.03
N ARG A 289 -24.30 -7.95 8.30
CA ARG A 289 -23.19 -8.79 8.77
C ARG A 289 -23.49 -10.27 8.59
N LEU A 290 -24.67 -10.72 8.95
CA LEU A 290 -25.07 -12.12 8.79
C LEU A 290 -25.01 -12.56 7.33
N ALA A 291 -25.52 -11.74 6.41
CA ALA A 291 -25.45 -12.01 4.97
C ALA A 291 -24.01 -12.11 4.49
N GLN A 292 -23.13 -11.19 4.93
CA GLN A 292 -21.70 -11.19 4.59
C GLN A 292 -20.99 -12.44 5.12
N TRP A 293 -21.25 -12.87 6.37
CA TRP A 293 -20.63 -14.06 6.94
C TRP A 293 -21.15 -15.36 6.29
N LYS A 294 -22.43 -15.42 5.89
CA LYS A 294 -22.97 -16.54 5.11
C LYS A 294 -22.32 -16.63 3.73
N ALA A 295 -22.07 -15.50 3.08
CA ALA A 295 -21.32 -15.47 1.82
C ALA A 295 -19.88 -15.99 2.02
N TRP A 296 -19.25 -15.63 3.14
CA TRP A 296 -17.90 -16.13 3.48
C TRP A 296 -17.90 -17.65 3.70
N ASP A 297 -18.89 -18.17 4.41
CA ASP A 297 -19.02 -19.61 4.61
C ASP A 297 -19.18 -20.38 3.28
N SER A 298 -19.80 -19.75 2.28
CA SER A 298 -19.97 -20.35 0.95
C SER A 298 -18.63 -20.61 0.22
N ASP A 299 -17.55 -19.91 0.59
CA ASP A 299 -16.21 -20.11 0.00
C ASP A 299 -15.67 -21.53 0.26
N GLN A 300 -16.17 -22.26 1.27
CA GLN A 300 -15.78 -23.67 1.51
C GLN A 300 -16.08 -24.63 0.33
N LYS A 301 -16.94 -24.20 -0.60
CA LYS A 301 -17.32 -25.01 -1.79
C LYS A 301 -16.35 -24.82 -2.96
N ILE A 302 -15.42 -23.87 -2.86
CA ILE A 302 -14.47 -23.57 -3.94
C ILE A 302 -13.51 -24.73 -4.10
N GLN A 303 -13.37 -25.22 -5.33
CA GLN A 303 -12.34 -26.19 -5.70
C GLN A 303 -11.07 -25.41 -6.06
N ALA A 304 -10.31 -24.99 -5.03
CA ALA A 304 -9.20 -24.07 -5.19
C ALA A 304 -8.08 -24.63 -6.10
N GLN A 305 -7.92 -25.96 -6.16
CA GLN A 305 -6.97 -26.63 -7.06
C GLN A 305 -7.26 -26.34 -8.54
N ASN A 306 -8.54 -26.20 -8.93
CA ASN A 306 -8.93 -25.88 -10.30
C ASN A 306 -8.46 -24.47 -10.73
N HIS A 307 -8.12 -23.63 -9.75
CA HIS A 307 -7.62 -22.26 -9.94
C HIS A 307 -6.10 -22.13 -9.67
N GLY A 308 -5.39 -23.28 -9.62
CA GLY A 308 -3.93 -23.33 -9.50
C GLY A 308 -3.39 -23.23 -8.08
N TYR A 309 -4.24 -23.21 -7.06
CA TYR A 309 -3.83 -23.32 -5.66
C TYR A 309 -3.53 -24.77 -5.29
N ARG A 310 -2.70 -24.99 -4.28
CA ARG A 310 -2.14 -26.31 -3.97
C ARG A 310 -2.31 -26.68 -2.51
N ASP A 311 -2.51 -27.99 -2.28
CA ASP A 311 -2.29 -28.55 -0.97
C ASP A 311 -0.79 -28.72 -0.75
N PHE A 312 -0.30 -28.50 0.47
CA PHE A 312 1.10 -28.65 0.83
C PHE A 312 1.25 -28.93 2.33
N ASP A 313 2.41 -29.40 2.75
CA ASP A 313 2.74 -29.68 4.15
C ASP A 313 3.84 -28.71 4.60
N LEU A 314 3.63 -28.04 5.73
CA LEU A 314 4.63 -27.16 6.37
C LEU A 314 5.73 -27.94 7.11
N GLY A 315 5.63 -29.26 7.15
CA GLY A 315 6.45 -30.16 7.93
C GLY A 315 5.76 -30.63 9.21
N ASP A 316 6.27 -31.70 9.79
CA ASP A 316 5.73 -32.35 11.00
C ASP A 316 4.25 -32.75 10.89
N GLY A 317 3.77 -33.09 9.67
CA GLY A 317 2.39 -33.48 9.43
C GLY A 317 1.39 -32.35 9.67
N TRP A 318 1.75 -31.12 9.33
CA TRP A 318 0.83 -29.98 9.39
C TRP A 318 0.36 -29.58 7.99
N PRO A 319 -0.65 -30.29 7.44
CA PRO A 319 -1.13 -30.06 6.09
C PRO A 319 -1.87 -28.74 5.99
N ARG A 320 -1.71 -28.07 4.85
CA ARG A 320 -2.44 -26.88 4.43
C ARG A 320 -3.21 -27.18 3.16
N SER A 321 -4.47 -26.77 3.12
CA SER A 321 -5.30 -26.99 1.94
C SER A 321 -5.08 -25.91 0.89
N ALA A 322 -5.34 -26.24 -0.36
CA ALA A 322 -5.39 -25.26 -1.45
C ALA A 322 -6.39 -24.11 -1.18
N LEU A 323 -7.46 -24.37 -0.45
CA LEU A 323 -8.39 -23.32 -0.01
C LEU A 323 -7.75 -22.39 1.00
N GLU A 324 -6.87 -22.88 1.88
CA GLU A 324 -6.12 -22.04 2.79
C GLU A 324 -5.09 -21.20 2.04
N GLU A 325 -4.40 -21.77 1.05
CA GLU A 325 -3.48 -21.01 0.21
C GLU A 325 -4.20 -19.89 -0.53
N LEU A 326 -5.39 -20.13 -1.07
CA LEU A 326 -6.24 -19.10 -1.67
C LEU A 326 -6.65 -18.02 -0.67
N CYS A 327 -7.16 -18.40 0.50
CA CYS A 327 -7.72 -17.45 1.47
C CYS A 327 -6.64 -16.65 2.19
N ARG A 328 -5.47 -17.25 2.41
CA ARG A 328 -4.33 -16.70 3.17
C ARG A 328 -3.09 -16.51 2.28
N TRP A 329 -3.27 -16.21 1.01
CA TRP A 329 -2.23 -16.16 -0.02
C TRP A 329 -1.02 -15.28 0.35
N ARG A 330 -1.16 -14.29 1.23
CA ARG A 330 -0.07 -13.44 1.72
C ARG A 330 0.94 -14.16 2.60
N LEU A 331 0.58 -15.32 3.14
CA LEU A 331 1.44 -16.08 4.04
C LEU A 331 2.50 -16.92 3.31
N TRP A 332 2.39 -17.05 1.98
CA TRP A 332 3.19 -17.98 1.17
C TRP A 332 4.01 -17.26 0.12
N GLU A 333 5.28 -17.67 -0.05
CA GLU A 333 6.17 -17.10 -1.06
C GLU A 333 5.64 -17.28 -2.48
N ARG A 334 5.04 -18.43 -2.74
CA ARG A 334 4.51 -18.76 -4.07
C ARG A 334 3.39 -17.86 -4.52
N THR A 335 2.55 -17.41 -3.64
CA THR A 335 1.34 -16.62 -3.97
C THR A 335 1.44 -15.16 -3.58
N GLY A 336 2.26 -14.85 -2.58
CA GLY A 336 2.57 -13.49 -2.13
C GLY A 336 4.00 -13.09 -2.47
N GLY A 337 4.63 -12.31 -1.64
CA GLY A 337 6.02 -11.88 -1.78
C GLY A 337 6.59 -11.42 -0.44
N GLY A 338 5.97 -11.89 0.66
CA GLY A 338 6.37 -11.56 2.02
C GLY A 338 6.11 -10.11 2.43
N LEU A 339 6.62 -9.76 3.58
CA LEU A 339 6.42 -8.45 4.20
C LEU A 339 7.02 -7.31 3.36
N MET A 340 8.17 -7.57 2.71
CA MET A 340 8.83 -6.59 1.85
C MET A 340 7.98 -6.21 0.64
N ALA A 341 7.39 -7.19 -0.04
CA ALA A 341 6.51 -6.96 -1.18
C ALA A 341 5.21 -6.25 -0.79
N GLU A 342 4.60 -6.70 0.32
CA GLU A 342 3.30 -6.17 0.74
C GLU A 342 3.37 -4.73 1.28
N LEU A 343 4.41 -4.40 2.04
CA LEU A 343 4.54 -3.11 2.70
C LEU A 343 5.74 -2.30 2.19
N GLY A 344 6.91 -2.93 2.04
CA GLY A 344 8.15 -2.25 1.66
C GLY A 344 8.09 -1.62 0.28
N SER A 345 7.39 -2.25 -0.66
CA SER A 345 7.23 -1.75 -2.02
C SER A 345 6.69 -0.32 -2.08
N HIS A 346 5.76 0.03 -1.21
CA HIS A 346 5.18 1.37 -1.15
C HIS A 346 6.21 2.43 -0.75
N GLN A 347 6.97 2.18 0.33
CA GLN A 347 7.91 3.14 0.87
C GLN A 347 9.16 3.28 0.00
N LEU A 348 9.63 2.18 -0.59
CA LEU A 348 10.77 2.20 -1.50
C LEU A 348 10.41 2.86 -2.83
N ASP A 349 9.18 2.70 -3.30
CA ASP A 349 8.68 3.44 -4.46
C ASP A 349 8.67 4.96 -4.18
N ALA A 350 8.16 5.39 -3.01
CA ALA A 350 8.19 6.78 -2.59
C ALA A 350 9.63 7.34 -2.53
N ALA A 351 10.55 6.63 -1.89
CA ALA A 351 11.96 7.02 -1.85
C ALA A 351 12.55 7.15 -3.26
N SER A 352 12.22 6.21 -4.15
CA SER A 352 12.64 6.23 -5.55
C SER A 352 12.06 7.42 -6.33
N ILE A 353 10.80 7.82 -6.07
CA ILE A 353 10.18 9.03 -6.62
C ILE A 353 11.01 10.27 -6.23
N PHE A 354 11.32 10.43 -4.94
CA PHE A 354 12.05 11.58 -4.42
C PHE A 354 13.48 11.67 -4.96
N ILE A 355 14.20 10.54 -5.03
CA ILE A 355 15.55 10.48 -5.58
C ILE A 355 15.54 10.77 -7.08
N SER A 356 14.54 10.22 -7.81
CA SER A 356 14.41 10.44 -9.24
C SER A 356 14.08 11.90 -9.58
N ALA A 357 13.39 12.61 -8.69
CA ALA A 357 13.11 14.04 -8.83
C ALA A 357 14.38 14.90 -8.90
N LEU A 358 15.49 14.48 -8.27
CA LEU A 358 16.79 15.15 -8.31
C LEU A 358 17.52 15.00 -9.65
N ARG A 359 17.09 14.05 -10.49
CA ARG A 359 17.76 13.73 -11.74
C ARG A 359 17.30 14.64 -12.87
N ARG A 360 18.27 15.21 -13.62
CA ARG A 360 17.96 16.05 -14.77
C ARG A 360 17.30 15.29 -15.93
N ASP A 361 17.64 14.00 -16.10
CA ASP A 361 17.11 13.12 -17.15
C ASP A 361 15.71 12.57 -16.84
N LYS A 362 15.16 12.86 -15.66
CA LYS A 362 13.86 12.38 -15.18
C LYS A 362 13.67 10.86 -15.20
N LYS A 363 14.77 10.10 -15.32
CA LYS A 363 14.72 8.64 -15.29
C LYS A 363 14.69 8.14 -13.85
N LYS A 364 14.03 7.00 -13.66
CA LYS A 364 13.97 6.34 -12.36
C LYS A 364 15.36 5.92 -11.91
N SER A 365 15.70 6.26 -10.67
CA SER A 365 16.95 5.85 -10.05
C SER A 365 16.84 4.44 -9.48
N HIS A 366 17.92 3.67 -9.55
CA HIS A 366 18.02 2.32 -9.01
C HIS A 366 19.09 2.28 -7.92
N PRO A 367 18.94 1.42 -6.89
CA PRO A 367 19.97 1.27 -5.88
C PRO A 367 21.24 0.64 -6.45
N LEU A 368 22.38 1.04 -5.94
CA LEU A 368 23.71 0.51 -6.25
C LEU A 368 24.00 -0.72 -5.38
N THR A 369 23.63 -0.65 -4.10
CA THR A 369 23.82 -1.72 -3.12
C THR A 369 22.60 -1.87 -2.25
N VAL A 370 22.41 -3.09 -1.74
CA VAL A 370 21.35 -3.43 -0.79
C VAL A 370 21.93 -4.29 0.31
N HIS A 371 21.70 -3.90 1.56
CA HIS A 371 21.96 -4.72 2.74
C HIS A 371 20.65 -4.96 3.47
N ALA A 372 20.38 -6.21 3.88
CA ALA A 372 19.13 -6.55 4.53
C ALA A 372 19.31 -7.63 5.59
N VAL A 373 18.48 -7.55 6.61
CA VAL A 373 18.21 -8.62 7.56
C VAL A 373 16.71 -8.74 7.76
N GLY A 374 16.23 -9.95 8.01
CA GLY A 374 14.82 -10.21 8.22
C GLY A 374 14.57 -11.64 8.69
N GLY A 375 13.33 -11.94 8.96
CA GLY A 375 12.92 -13.27 9.40
C GLY A 375 11.63 -13.28 10.18
N ARG A 376 11.30 -14.42 10.76
CA ARG A 376 10.17 -14.58 11.68
C ARG A 376 10.69 -14.52 13.11
N HIS A 377 10.23 -13.51 13.86
CA HIS A 377 10.63 -13.26 15.23
C HIS A 377 9.46 -13.28 16.21
N VAL A 378 8.24 -13.12 15.70
CA VAL A 378 6.99 -13.03 16.49
C VAL A 378 6.03 -14.15 16.14
N PHE A 379 5.87 -14.45 14.84
CA PHE A 379 4.94 -15.47 14.38
C PHE A 379 5.53 -16.89 14.46
N PRO A 380 4.69 -17.90 14.77
CA PRO A 380 5.12 -19.30 14.78
C PRO A 380 5.41 -19.80 13.35
N PHE A 381 5.83 -21.06 13.25
CA PHE A 381 6.05 -21.77 11.98
C PHE A 381 4.70 -22.19 11.36
N ASP A 382 3.90 -21.18 10.96
CA ASP A 382 2.60 -21.37 10.32
C ASP A 382 2.51 -20.67 8.96
N ARG A 383 3.63 -20.12 8.49
CA ARG A 383 3.78 -19.31 7.27
C ARG A 383 5.21 -19.31 6.76
N GLU A 384 5.38 -18.95 5.50
CA GLU A 384 6.69 -18.65 4.90
C GLU A 384 7.04 -17.16 5.05
N ALA A 385 6.04 -16.28 4.98
CA ALA A 385 6.24 -14.84 5.07
C ALA A 385 6.92 -14.42 6.38
N GLU A 386 7.95 -13.60 6.25
CA GLU A 386 8.66 -12.95 7.36
C GLU A 386 7.78 -11.92 8.07
N ASP A 387 8.08 -11.64 9.33
CA ASP A 387 7.40 -10.63 10.15
C ASP A 387 8.29 -9.43 10.52
N HIS A 388 9.59 -9.50 10.19
CA HIS A 388 10.54 -8.42 10.35
C HIS A 388 11.43 -8.31 9.12
N VAL A 389 11.59 -7.08 8.61
CA VAL A 389 12.49 -6.75 7.50
C VAL A 389 13.14 -5.41 7.79
N TYR A 390 14.49 -5.37 7.68
CA TYR A 390 15.30 -4.17 7.80
C TYR A 390 16.24 -4.11 6.59
N CYS A 391 16.24 -2.97 5.88
CA CYS A 391 17.05 -2.79 4.69
C CYS A 391 17.76 -1.44 4.71
N ALA A 392 18.96 -1.40 4.12
CA ALA A 392 19.67 -0.21 3.74
C ALA A 392 20.03 -0.27 2.26
N PHE A 393 19.72 0.79 1.52
CA PHE A 393 19.96 0.92 0.09
C PHE A 393 20.84 2.12 -0.15
N GLU A 394 21.88 1.99 -0.98
CA GLU A 394 22.62 3.13 -1.50
C GLU A 394 22.13 3.45 -2.91
N PHE A 395 21.70 4.67 -3.13
CA PHE A 395 21.34 5.20 -4.44
C PHE A 395 22.38 6.18 -4.94
N PRO A 396 22.57 6.32 -6.26
CA PRO A 396 23.45 7.33 -6.81
C PRO A 396 22.91 8.74 -6.53
N GLY A 397 23.75 9.63 -6.03
CA GLY A 397 23.47 11.06 -6.00
C GLY A 397 23.49 11.68 -7.39
N PRO A 398 23.11 12.97 -7.54
CA PRO A 398 22.98 13.61 -8.85
C PRO A 398 24.24 13.62 -9.71
N GLY A 399 25.41 13.69 -9.09
CA GLY A 399 26.72 13.70 -9.76
C GLY A 399 27.47 12.39 -9.77
N TYR A 400 26.87 11.31 -9.26
CA TYR A 400 27.54 10.03 -9.07
C TYR A 400 28.06 9.43 -10.39
N ASP A 401 29.34 9.04 -10.39
CA ASP A 401 30.00 8.34 -11.50
C ASP A 401 30.47 6.96 -11.02
N PRO A 402 29.90 5.85 -11.53
CA PRO A 402 30.30 4.50 -11.14
C PRO A 402 31.73 4.12 -11.51
N LYS A 403 32.37 4.90 -12.39
CA LYS A 403 33.77 4.71 -12.80
C LYS A 403 34.75 5.51 -11.92
N PHE A 404 34.22 6.36 -11.05
CA PHE A 404 35.03 7.14 -10.16
C PHE A 404 35.51 6.28 -8.99
N ASP A 405 36.82 6.02 -8.95
CA ASP A 405 37.46 5.31 -7.85
C ASP A 405 38.11 6.31 -6.93
N VAL A 406 37.60 6.41 -5.71
CA VAL A 406 38.15 7.31 -4.67
C VAL A 406 39.36 6.71 -4.02
N GLY A 407 39.78 5.48 -4.27
CA GLY A 407 40.91 4.83 -3.60
C GLY A 407 41.60 5.66 -2.54
N TYR A 408 41.99 5.13 -1.42
CA TYR A 408 42.54 5.90 -0.28
C TYR A 408 43.66 6.92 -0.65
N LYS A 409 44.38 6.66 -1.74
CA LYS A 409 45.45 7.56 -2.26
C LYS A 409 44.91 8.68 -3.15
N ASP A 410 43.75 8.55 -3.69
CA ASP A 410 43.22 9.45 -4.71
C ASP A 410 42.49 10.67 -4.16
N VAL A 411 41.93 10.56 -2.94
CA VAL A 411 41.21 11.67 -2.28
C VAL A 411 42.15 12.87 -2.08
N VAL A 412 43.41 12.64 -1.72
CA VAL A 412 44.39 13.71 -1.45
C VAL A 412 44.89 14.36 -2.74
N ASN A 413 44.96 13.61 -3.83
CA ASN A 413 45.55 14.08 -5.09
C ASN A 413 44.53 14.61 -6.09
N LYS A 414 43.26 14.30 -5.93
CA LYS A 414 42.18 14.72 -6.85
C LYS A 414 41.40 15.95 -6.39
N ILE A 415 41.60 16.41 -5.16
CA ILE A 415 41.09 17.70 -4.73
C ILE A 415 42.08 18.76 -5.21
N PRO A 416 41.73 19.59 -6.19
CA PRO A 416 42.64 20.64 -6.67
C PRO A 416 43.04 21.53 -5.50
N SER A 417 44.35 21.76 -5.32
CA SER A 417 44.83 22.72 -4.34
C SER A 417 44.23 24.09 -4.68
N GLY A 418 43.37 24.61 -3.80
CA GLY A 418 42.63 25.86 -4.00
C GLY A 418 41.26 25.77 -4.61
N GLY A 419 40.76 24.57 -4.95
CA GLY A 419 39.51 24.38 -5.68
C GLY A 419 38.24 24.08 -4.85
N GLY A 420 38.36 23.97 -3.54
CA GLY A 420 37.21 23.62 -2.70
C GLY A 420 36.67 22.20 -2.94
N ILE A 421 35.81 21.76 -2.06
CA ILE A 421 35.07 20.48 -2.22
C ILE A 421 34.03 20.66 -3.31
N PRO A 422 33.94 19.74 -4.30
CA PRO A 422 32.88 19.82 -5.31
C PRO A 422 31.49 19.93 -4.69
N ASN A 423 30.62 20.71 -5.32
CA ASN A 423 29.21 20.76 -4.92
C ASN A 423 28.59 19.37 -5.00
N TRP A 424 27.60 19.11 -4.16
CA TRP A 424 26.88 17.84 -4.08
C TRP A 424 26.47 17.26 -5.44
N ASP A 425 25.90 18.08 -6.30
CA ASP A 425 25.43 17.71 -7.65
C ASP A 425 26.55 17.39 -8.65
N LYS A 426 27.82 17.64 -8.29
CA LYS A 426 29.02 17.41 -9.10
C LYS A 426 29.99 16.42 -8.46
N ASP A 427 29.75 16.01 -7.22
CA ASP A 427 30.61 15.07 -6.52
C ASP A 427 30.32 13.63 -7.02
N PRO A 428 31.30 13.01 -7.71
CA PRO A 428 31.09 11.67 -8.30
C PRO A 428 30.94 10.55 -7.28
N ASN A 429 31.18 10.81 -6.00
CA ASN A 429 31.09 9.82 -4.93
C ASN A 429 29.82 9.91 -4.10
N LYS A 430 29.06 10.97 -4.23
CA LYS A 430 27.90 11.18 -3.39
C LYS A 430 26.79 10.14 -3.66
N LYS A 431 26.31 9.58 -2.59
CA LYS A 431 25.20 8.63 -2.57
C LYS A 431 24.11 9.12 -1.65
N ILE A 432 22.90 8.64 -1.88
CA ILE A 432 21.75 8.84 -1.00
C ILE A 432 21.47 7.52 -0.33
N VAL A 433 21.43 7.49 1.00
CA VAL A 433 21.09 6.27 1.74
C VAL A 433 19.61 6.25 2.04
N VAL A 434 18.94 5.14 1.70
CA VAL A 434 17.57 4.86 2.09
C VAL A 434 17.57 3.73 3.11
N THR A 435 17.05 3.98 4.30
CA THR A 435 16.80 2.94 5.29
C THR A 435 15.31 2.59 5.31
N TYR A 436 15.01 1.31 5.35
CA TYR A 436 13.64 0.81 5.46
C TYR A 436 13.51 -0.18 6.60
N SER A 437 12.42 -0.06 7.36
CA SER A 437 12.06 -1.05 8.36
C SER A 437 10.58 -1.38 8.33
N SER A 438 10.28 -2.66 8.45
CA SER A 438 8.91 -3.16 8.64
C SER A 438 8.90 -4.22 9.72
N ILE A 439 8.00 -4.07 10.68
CA ILE A 439 7.78 -5.06 11.73
C ILE A 439 6.29 -5.33 11.89
N MET A 440 5.98 -6.56 12.21
CA MET A 440 4.71 -6.96 12.82
C MET A 440 4.89 -7.06 14.35
N GLY A 441 3.80 -7.20 15.07
CA GLY A 441 3.82 -7.29 16.53
C GLY A 441 3.74 -5.97 17.26
N ASN A 442 4.20 -4.87 16.65
CA ASN A 442 4.09 -3.54 17.24
C ASN A 442 3.93 -2.48 16.13
N GLY A 443 2.80 -1.78 16.14
CA GLY A 443 2.48 -0.74 15.17
C GLY A 443 2.98 0.66 15.53
N PHE A 444 3.86 0.79 16.54
CA PHE A 444 4.37 2.08 16.98
C PHE A 444 5.13 2.79 15.86
N GLY A 445 4.86 4.08 15.67
CA GLY A 445 5.42 4.88 14.58
C GLY A 445 4.70 4.74 13.23
N GLY A 446 3.82 3.74 13.06
CA GLY A 446 2.99 3.61 11.84
C GLY A 446 3.80 3.49 10.56
N TYR A 447 3.43 4.24 9.52
CA TYR A 447 4.11 4.24 8.23
C TYR A 447 4.31 5.65 7.65
N GLY A 448 5.31 5.79 6.79
CA GLY A 448 5.63 7.02 6.10
C GLY A 448 7.12 7.17 5.81
N GLU A 449 7.49 8.35 5.34
CA GLU A 449 8.84 8.70 4.93
C GLU A 449 9.33 9.97 5.63
N VAL A 450 10.65 10.01 5.94
CA VAL A 450 11.38 11.18 6.40
C VAL A 450 12.51 11.42 5.41
N VAL A 451 12.44 12.51 4.67
CA VAL A 451 13.43 12.93 3.67
C VAL A 451 14.31 14.01 4.27
N MET A 452 15.57 13.71 4.46
CA MET A 452 16.53 14.60 5.12
C MET A 452 17.47 15.23 4.10
N GLY A 453 17.47 16.55 4.06
CA GLY A 453 18.36 17.36 3.25
C GLY A 453 19.17 18.33 4.10
N THR A 454 20.14 19.01 3.47
CA THR A 454 21.07 19.93 4.15
C THR A 454 20.41 21.22 4.62
N LYS A 455 19.24 21.58 4.07
CA LYS A 455 18.49 22.80 4.43
C LYS A 455 17.18 22.51 5.15
N GLY A 456 16.67 21.29 5.07
CA GLY A 456 15.39 20.94 5.69
C GLY A 456 15.08 19.46 5.65
N THR A 457 14.04 19.11 6.38
CA THR A 457 13.50 17.76 6.48
C THR A 457 12.02 17.77 6.11
N LEU A 458 11.64 16.90 5.18
CA LEU A 458 10.26 16.66 4.78
C LEU A 458 9.77 15.34 5.37
N ILE A 459 8.60 15.35 5.99
CA ILE A 459 7.96 14.17 6.57
C ILE A 459 6.60 13.97 5.92
N LEU A 460 6.37 12.77 5.37
CA LEU A 460 5.06 12.31 4.93
C LEU A 460 4.59 11.20 5.89
N GLU A 461 3.48 11.43 6.57
CA GLU A 461 2.96 10.48 7.55
C GLU A 461 1.59 9.95 7.11
N ARG A 462 1.49 8.62 6.97
CA ARG A 462 0.24 7.88 6.68
C ARG A 462 -0.50 8.33 5.42
N GLU A 463 0.22 8.92 4.46
CA GLU A 463 -0.38 9.48 3.22
C GLU A 463 -1.47 10.55 3.48
N LYS A 464 -1.42 11.20 4.64
CA LYS A 464 -2.42 12.19 5.07
C LYS A 464 -1.81 13.51 5.50
N GLU A 465 -0.61 13.47 6.03
CA GLU A 465 0.04 14.62 6.61
C GLU A 465 1.41 14.83 5.95
N VAL A 466 1.67 16.08 5.59
CA VAL A 466 2.99 16.55 5.12
C VAL A 466 3.45 17.63 6.07
N MET A 467 4.70 17.51 6.51
CA MET A 467 5.32 18.43 7.46
C MET A 467 6.71 18.79 6.96
N LEU A 468 7.08 20.07 7.10
CA LEU A 468 8.37 20.59 6.68
C LEU A 468 9.06 21.26 7.87
N TYR A 469 10.34 20.95 8.07
CA TYR A 469 11.18 21.53 9.09
C TYR A 469 12.39 22.18 8.45
N GLY A 470 12.73 23.43 8.87
CA GLY A 470 13.93 24.14 8.41
C GLY A 470 15.15 23.76 9.26
N GLY A 471 16.32 23.83 8.65
CA GLY A 471 17.62 23.80 9.32
C GLY A 471 18.07 22.46 9.90
N SER A 472 19.32 22.46 10.32
CA SER A 472 19.99 21.35 11.01
C SER A 472 19.87 21.45 12.54
N ASN A 473 18.84 22.10 13.06
CA ASN A 473 18.70 22.40 14.48
C ASN A 473 18.26 21.21 15.35
N THR A 474 18.66 20.00 15.00
CA THR A 474 18.61 18.88 15.93
C THR A 474 19.84 18.81 16.81
N THR A 475 20.14 19.87 17.55
CA THR A 475 21.00 19.72 18.70
C THR A 475 20.18 19.13 19.84
N THR A 476 20.04 17.81 19.84
CA THR A 476 19.70 17.09 21.07
C THR A 476 20.89 17.31 22.01
N LYS A 477 20.82 18.32 22.87
CA LYS A 477 21.79 18.50 23.92
C LYS A 477 21.53 17.38 24.93
N VAL A 478 22.41 16.41 24.96
CA VAL A 478 22.46 15.45 26.06
C VAL A 478 23.03 16.19 27.28
N GLY A 479 22.18 16.48 28.25
CA GLY A 479 22.63 17.03 29.52
C GLY A 479 22.92 15.91 30.52
N VAL A 480 23.83 16.16 31.45
CA VAL A 480 24.03 15.29 32.61
C VAL A 480 23.35 15.97 33.79
N LYS A 481 22.35 15.36 34.38
CA LYS A 481 21.77 15.77 35.67
C LYS A 481 22.40 14.98 36.77
N ASN A 482 22.70 15.64 37.88
CA ASN A 482 23.11 15.01 39.12
C ASN A 482 21.89 14.88 40.04
N ASP A 483 21.33 13.70 40.08
CA ASP A 483 20.27 13.35 41.06
C ASP A 483 20.87 12.69 42.30
N ALA A 484 20.09 12.54 43.38
CA ALA A 484 20.53 11.97 44.65
C ALA A 484 21.14 10.56 44.55
N GLY A 485 21.06 9.90 43.41
CA GLY A 485 21.65 8.59 43.09
C GLY A 485 22.91 8.67 42.18
N GLY A 486 23.40 9.85 41.83
CA GLY A 486 24.57 10.03 40.97
C GLY A 486 24.23 10.67 39.59
N PRO A 487 25.21 10.81 38.69
CA PRO A 487 24.99 11.42 37.39
C PRO A 487 24.10 10.53 36.50
N THR A 488 23.01 11.11 36.01
CA THR A 488 22.08 10.49 35.06
C THR A 488 22.11 11.25 33.74
N LEU A 489 22.00 10.54 32.63
CA LEU A 489 21.84 11.15 31.31
C LEU A 489 20.41 11.68 31.17
N ASP A 490 20.27 13.01 31.09
CA ASP A 490 19.01 13.64 30.74
C ASP A 490 18.90 13.82 29.25
N THR A 491 18.22 12.87 28.60
CA THR A 491 17.94 12.92 27.15
C THR A 491 16.82 13.91 26.80
N GLN A 492 16.19 14.54 27.80
CA GLN A 492 15.16 15.57 27.62
C GLN A 492 15.65 16.98 27.95
N ALA A 493 16.92 17.15 28.30
CA ALA A 493 17.51 18.47 28.49
C ALA A 493 17.67 19.22 27.16
N SER A 494 16.56 19.53 26.52
CA SER A 494 16.49 20.62 25.57
C SER A 494 16.45 21.92 26.38
N GLY A 495 17.64 22.45 26.71
CA GLY A 495 17.69 23.84 27.15
C GLY A 495 17.19 24.71 26.01
N ASP A 496 16.24 25.59 26.26
CA ASP A 496 15.78 26.76 25.51
C ASP A 496 15.77 26.74 23.96
N ALA A 497 15.86 25.60 23.34
CA ALA A 497 15.49 25.43 21.96
C ALA A 497 14.02 25.07 21.94
N GLY A 498 13.19 25.98 21.48
CA GLY A 498 11.83 25.67 21.10
C GLY A 498 11.77 24.43 20.22
N PRO A 499 10.61 23.81 20.04
CA PRO A 499 10.45 22.60 19.27
C PRO A 499 11.12 22.77 17.89
N VAL A 500 11.97 21.81 17.56
CA VAL A 500 12.69 21.77 16.28
C VAL A 500 11.74 21.27 15.21
#